data_e992a75bb4818778089f77a70b26eb96
#
_entry.id   e992a75bb4818778089f77a70b26eb96
#
_cell.length_a   1.000
_cell.length_b   1.000
_cell.length_c   1.000
_cell.angle_alpha   90.00
_cell.angle_beta   90.00
_cell.angle_gamma   90.00
#
_symmetry.space_group_name_H-M   'P 1'
#
loop_
_entity.id
_entity.type
_entity.pdbx_description
1 polymer ?
#
loop_
_entity_poly.entity_id
_entity_poly.type
_entity_poly.pdbx_seq_one_letter_code
_entity_poly.pdbx_strand_id
1 'polypeptide(L)'
;LTDAFNQLVLGRSLPRRLLRRIAITALLSTGPTRRAMGGRLSGIAIGYPRKRGDHRLVGQRMPDAACGGTRVYELLRDGRFLLLTKSGLTLDRTDINCAVTDDDQLPPAVLIRPDGYVAWAGEAAEVRAAVRNWCGSAELANSPQQ
;
A
#
# COMPACT_ATOMS: atom_id res chain seq x y z
N LEU A 1 16.43 -14.88 21.51
CA LEU A 1 15.22 -15.39 20.81
C LEU A 1 15.59 -16.13 19.52
N THR A 2 16.56 -15.66 18.77
CA THR A 2 17.00 -16.22 17.47
C THR A 2 17.66 -17.60 17.63
N ASP A 3 18.45 -17.79 18.69
CA ASP A 3 19.14 -19.06 18.95
C ASP A 3 18.19 -20.21 19.32
N ALA A 4 17.17 -19.94 20.11
CA ALA A 4 16.16 -20.93 20.46
C ALA A 4 15.33 -21.35 19.24
N PHE A 5 15.04 -20.39 18.33
CA PHE A 5 14.35 -20.66 17.07
C PHE A 5 15.22 -21.50 16.12
N ASN A 6 16.51 -21.17 15.99
CA ASN A 6 17.46 -21.94 15.19
C ASN A 6 17.65 -23.37 15.72
N GLN A 7 17.75 -23.56 17.04
CA GLN A 7 17.85 -24.90 17.63
C GLN A 7 16.58 -25.74 17.41
N LEU A 8 15.39 -25.12 17.42
CA LEU A 8 14.13 -25.80 17.15
C LEU A 8 14.01 -26.22 15.67
N VAL A 9 14.48 -25.36 14.74
CA VAL A 9 14.40 -25.57 13.29
C VAL A 9 15.47 -26.57 12.81
N LEU A 10 16.68 -26.54 13.36
CA LEU A 10 17.83 -27.33 12.90
C LEU A 10 18.03 -28.63 13.68
N GLY A 11 17.27 -28.88 14.76
CA GLY A 11 17.36 -30.08 15.58
C GLY A 11 16.98 -31.36 14.82
N ARG A 12 17.92 -32.31 14.70
CA ARG A 12 17.79 -33.56 13.92
C ARG A 12 17.11 -34.73 14.65
N SER A 13 16.68 -34.57 15.91
CA SER A 13 16.06 -35.67 16.66
C SER A 13 14.62 -35.95 16.20
N LEU A 14 14.22 -37.22 16.12
CA LEU A 14 12.90 -37.67 15.69
C LEU A 14 11.72 -37.03 16.47
N PRO A 15 11.77 -36.91 17.82
CA PRO A 15 10.67 -36.28 18.55
C PRO A 15 10.52 -34.78 18.24
N ARG A 16 11.63 -34.07 17.98
CA ARG A 16 11.61 -32.66 17.58
C ARG A 16 11.05 -32.46 16.17
N ARG A 17 11.27 -33.40 15.27
CA ARG A 17 10.66 -33.36 13.90
C ARG A 17 9.15 -33.54 13.96
N LEU A 18 8.65 -34.45 14.82
CA LEU A 18 7.22 -34.65 14.99
C LEU A 18 6.55 -33.45 15.63
N LEU A 19 7.17 -32.90 16.70
CA LEU A 19 6.69 -31.69 17.37
C LEU A 19 6.64 -30.49 16.43
N ARG A 20 7.67 -30.31 15.60
CA ARG A 20 7.72 -29.27 14.56
C ARG A 20 6.61 -29.43 13.52
N ARG A 21 6.37 -30.65 13.04
CA ARG A 21 5.26 -30.91 12.09
C ARG A 21 3.92 -30.55 12.69
N ILE A 22 3.66 -30.97 13.90
CA ILE A 22 2.41 -30.65 14.62
C ILE A 22 2.30 -29.14 14.84
N ALA A 23 3.34 -28.47 15.30
CA ALA A 23 3.35 -27.02 15.53
C ALA A 23 3.12 -26.22 14.22
N ILE A 24 3.78 -26.60 13.13
CA ILE A 24 3.60 -25.96 11.83
C ILE A 24 2.19 -26.22 11.29
N THR A 25 1.68 -27.46 11.38
CA THR A 25 0.33 -27.77 10.92
C THR A 25 -0.71 -27.03 11.74
N ALA A 26 -0.59 -26.97 13.06
CA ALA A 26 -1.48 -26.22 13.92
C ALA A 26 -1.43 -24.72 13.66
N LEU A 27 -0.24 -24.17 13.42
CA LEU A 27 -0.03 -22.76 13.08
C LEU A 27 -0.64 -22.38 11.73
N LEU A 28 -0.54 -23.27 10.75
CA LEU A 28 -1.07 -23.05 9.38
C LEU A 28 -2.54 -23.44 9.23
N SER A 29 -3.13 -24.15 10.18
CA SER A 29 -4.54 -24.55 10.14
C SER A 29 -5.51 -23.42 10.48
N THR A 30 -5.04 -22.33 11.12
CA THR A 30 -5.87 -21.18 11.46
C THR A 30 -5.78 -20.12 10.37
N GLY A 31 -6.92 -19.77 9.74
CA GLY A 31 -7.01 -18.80 8.64
C GLY A 31 -6.38 -17.43 8.92
N PRO A 32 -6.57 -16.84 10.13
CA PRO A 32 -5.93 -15.55 10.45
C PRO A 32 -4.40 -15.62 10.55
N THR A 33 -3.84 -16.70 11.09
CA THR A 33 -2.39 -16.88 11.20
C THR A 33 -1.71 -17.05 9.85
N ARG A 34 -2.35 -17.78 8.94
CA ARG A 34 -1.86 -17.98 7.56
C ARG A 34 -1.85 -16.65 6.78
N ARG A 35 -2.88 -15.81 6.94
CA ARG A 35 -2.92 -14.46 6.33
C ARG A 35 -1.85 -13.54 6.90
N ALA A 36 -1.65 -13.54 8.23
CA ALA A 36 -0.66 -12.72 8.89
C ALA A 36 0.79 -13.10 8.51
N MET A 37 1.08 -14.40 8.42
CA MET A 37 2.40 -14.89 7.99
C MET A 37 2.64 -14.64 6.51
N GLY A 38 1.66 -14.90 5.65
CA GLY A 38 1.76 -14.63 4.22
C GLY A 38 2.05 -13.16 3.91
N GLY A 39 1.35 -12.25 4.58
CA GLY A 39 1.56 -10.80 4.43
C GLY A 39 2.96 -10.33 4.88
N ARG A 40 3.49 -10.89 5.97
CA ARG A 40 4.83 -10.53 6.49
C ARG A 40 5.96 -11.12 5.65
N LEU A 41 5.83 -12.35 5.19
CA LEU A 41 6.84 -13.02 4.35
C LEU A 41 6.91 -12.45 2.94
N SER A 42 5.78 -12.00 2.39
CA SER A 42 5.73 -11.36 1.07
C SER A 42 6.10 -9.87 1.09
N GLY A 43 6.37 -9.28 2.27
CA GLY A 43 6.63 -7.84 2.41
C GLY A 43 5.40 -6.95 2.19
N ILE A 44 4.24 -7.52 1.83
CA ILE A 44 2.99 -6.77 1.56
C ILE A 44 2.42 -6.12 2.84
N ALA A 45 2.67 -6.73 4.01
CA ALA A 45 2.22 -6.22 5.31
C ALA A 45 3.18 -5.21 5.95
N ILE A 46 4.27 -4.83 5.27
CA ILE A 46 5.15 -3.76 5.75
C ILE A 46 4.42 -2.44 5.52
N GLY A 47 4.15 -1.71 6.60
CA GLY A 47 3.56 -0.37 6.55
C GLY A 47 4.52 0.68 7.07
N TYR A 48 4.40 1.88 6.57
CA TYR A 48 5.10 3.05 7.10
C TYR A 48 4.36 3.63 8.30
N PRO A 49 5.07 4.25 9.26
CA PRO A 49 4.43 4.93 10.37
C PRO A 49 3.47 6.01 9.88
N ARG A 50 2.26 6.06 10.44
CA ARG A 50 1.27 7.09 10.18
C ARG A 50 1.18 8.05 11.35
N LYS A 51 0.83 9.29 11.07
CA LYS A 51 0.57 10.30 12.10
C LYS A 51 -0.81 10.10 12.74
N ARG A 52 -0.97 10.62 13.95
CA ARG A 52 -2.27 10.62 14.62
C ARG A 52 -3.26 11.49 13.81
N GLY A 53 -4.39 10.91 13.43
CA GLY A 53 -5.40 11.58 12.60
C GLY A 53 -5.37 11.19 11.12
N ASP A 54 -4.28 10.54 10.63
CA ASP A 54 -4.25 10.03 9.27
C ASP A 54 -5.28 8.90 9.07
N HIS A 55 -5.80 8.82 7.85
CA HIS A 55 -6.68 7.73 7.46
C HIS A 55 -5.96 6.37 7.59
N ARG A 56 -6.71 5.29 7.91
CA ARG A 56 -6.16 3.94 8.15
C ARG A 56 -5.30 3.38 7.01
N LEU A 57 -5.53 3.80 5.78
CA LEU A 57 -4.80 3.35 4.60
C LEU A 57 -3.42 4.01 4.46
N VAL A 58 -3.19 5.17 5.07
CA VAL A 58 -1.90 5.89 4.95
C VAL A 58 -0.76 5.03 5.47
N GLY A 59 0.32 4.97 4.69
CA GLY A 59 1.48 4.14 4.97
C GLY A 59 1.31 2.65 4.68
N GLN A 60 0.14 2.20 4.24
CA GLN A 60 -0.09 0.82 3.81
C GLN A 60 0.03 0.69 2.30
N ARG A 61 0.33 -0.51 1.84
CA ARG A 61 0.29 -0.83 0.42
C ARG A 61 -1.16 -0.78 -0.07
N MET A 62 -1.38 -0.07 -1.19
CA MET A 62 -2.70 0.05 -1.79
C MET A 62 -3.20 -1.32 -2.26
N PRO A 63 -4.42 -1.74 -1.92
CA PRO A 63 -5.06 -2.88 -2.57
C PRO A 63 -5.17 -2.67 -4.08
N ASP A 64 -5.08 -3.75 -4.85
CA ASP A 64 -5.23 -3.67 -6.30
C ASP A 64 -6.72 -3.49 -6.67
N ALA A 65 -7.19 -2.26 -6.61
CA ALA A 65 -8.57 -1.88 -6.93
C ALA A 65 -8.77 -1.65 -8.43
N ALA A 66 -10.00 -1.81 -8.88
CA ALA A 66 -10.40 -1.45 -10.24
C ALA A 66 -10.60 0.07 -10.35
N CYS A 67 -10.18 0.64 -11.48
CA CYS A 67 -10.24 2.08 -11.76
C CYS A 67 -10.57 2.28 -13.24
N GLY A 68 -11.81 2.62 -13.57
CA GLY A 68 -12.18 2.99 -14.95
C GLY A 68 -11.82 1.96 -16.03
N GLY A 69 -11.95 0.66 -15.75
CA GLY A 69 -11.62 -0.42 -16.70
C GLY A 69 -10.17 -0.92 -16.66
N THR A 70 -9.31 -0.32 -15.83
CA THR A 70 -7.93 -0.76 -15.55
C THR A 70 -7.73 -1.01 -14.06
N ARG A 71 -6.51 -1.26 -13.62
CA ARG A 71 -6.17 -1.54 -12.21
C ARG A 71 -5.12 -0.57 -11.69
N VAL A 72 -5.13 -0.35 -10.36
CA VAL A 72 -4.20 0.57 -9.68
C VAL A 72 -2.75 0.32 -10.09
N TYR A 73 -2.30 -0.93 -10.06
CA TYR A 73 -0.90 -1.24 -10.35
C TYR A 73 -0.54 -1.14 -11.84
N GLU A 74 -1.49 -1.14 -12.73
CA GLU A 74 -1.26 -0.83 -14.15
C GLU A 74 -1.00 0.64 -14.35
N LEU A 75 -1.74 1.50 -13.64
CA LEU A 75 -1.59 2.97 -13.68
C LEU A 75 -0.30 3.46 -13.01
N LEU A 76 0.31 2.64 -12.13
CA LEU A 76 1.57 2.97 -11.45
C LEU A 76 2.82 2.52 -12.24
N ARG A 77 2.68 1.82 -13.37
CA ARG A 77 3.82 1.27 -14.12
C ARG A 77 4.76 2.33 -14.69
N ASP A 78 4.28 3.52 -14.92
CA ASP A 78 5.08 4.64 -15.45
C ASP A 78 5.89 5.37 -14.36
N GLY A 79 5.81 4.92 -13.11
CA GLY A 79 6.57 5.48 -11.99
C GLY A 79 6.09 6.83 -11.48
N ARG A 80 4.85 7.22 -11.81
CA ARG A 80 4.23 8.47 -11.34
C ARG A 80 3.37 8.24 -10.10
N PHE A 81 3.08 9.33 -9.39
CA PHE A 81 2.02 9.29 -8.38
C PHE A 81 0.67 9.01 -9.04
N LEU A 82 -0.23 8.39 -8.30
CA LEU A 82 -1.60 8.14 -8.76
C LEU A 82 -2.59 8.78 -7.77
N LEU A 83 -3.42 9.66 -8.26
CA LEU A 83 -4.56 10.20 -7.54
C LEU A 83 -5.82 9.45 -7.94
N LEU A 84 -6.41 8.70 -7.01
CA LEU A 84 -7.73 8.10 -7.17
C LEU A 84 -8.76 9.00 -6.52
N THR A 85 -9.87 9.28 -7.22
CA THR A 85 -11.00 10.05 -6.70
C THR A 85 -12.33 9.42 -7.10
N LYS A 86 -13.35 9.58 -6.28
CA LYS A 86 -14.74 9.23 -6.62
C LYS A 86 -15.40 10.29 -7.49
N SER A 87 -14.95 11.54 -7.39
CA SER A 87 -15.54 12.71 -8.06
C SER A 87 -15.02 12.99 -9.46
N GLY A 88 -14.01 12.24 -9.93
CA GLY A 88 -13.36 12.51 -11.22
C GLY A 88 -12.49 13.77 -11.20
N LEU A 89 -12.03 14.23 -10.04
CA LEU A 89 -11.12 15.37 -9.94
C LEU A 89 -9.81 15.06 -10.69
N THR A 90 -9.44 15.95 -11.58
CA THR A 90 -8.17 15.92 -12.32
C THR A 90 -7.27 17.06 -11.85
N LEU A 91 -5.97 16.87 -11.99
CA LEU A 91 -4.94 17.88 -11.72
C LEU A 91 -4.18 18.16 -13.03
N ASP A 92 -3.89 19.41 -13.28
CA ASP A 92 -3.03 19.82 -14.40
C ASP A 92 -1.56 19.64 -14.01
N ARG A 93 -1.16 18.36 -13.92
CA ARG A 93 0.22 17.94 -13.54
C ARG A 93 0.60 16.69 -14.32
N THR A 94 1.81 16.71 -14.88
CA THR A 94 2.33 15.59 -15.68
C THR A 94 2.99 14.48 -14.84
N ASP A 95 3.31 14.75 -13.58
CA ASP A 95 3.94 13.83 -12.65
C ASP A 95 2.92 13.03 -11.80
N ILE A 96 1.62 13.28 -12.01
CA ILE A 96 0.53 12.61 -11.29
C ILE A 96 -0.49 12.08 -12.30
N ASN A 97 -0.74 10.79 -12.27
CA ASN A 97 -1.86 10.18 -12.96
C ASN A 97 -3.14 10.38 -12.15
N CYS A 98 -4.26 10.68 -12.83
CA CYS A 98 -5.56 10.78 -12.18
C CYS A 98 -6.50 9.70 -12.71
N ALA A 99 -7.22 9.04 -11.83
CA ALA A 99 -8.22 8.04 -12.19
C ALA A 99 -9.43 8.08 -11.26
N VAL A 100 -10.55 7.56 -11.76
CA VAL A 100 -11.80 7.43 -11.00
C VAL A 100 -11.95 6.03 -10.47
N THR A 101 -12.45 5.89 -9.25
CA THR A 101 -12.79 4.59 -8.65
C THR A 101 -14.19 4.60 -8.10
N ASP A 102 -14.90 3.49 -8.30
CA ASP A 102 -16.24 3.26 -7.75
C ASP A 102 -16.19 2.40 -6.48
N ASP A 103 -14.98 2.09 -5.95
CA ASP A 103 -14.82 1.27 -4.75
C ASP A 103 -15.30 2.04 -3.51
N ASP A 104 -16.45 1.60 -2.95
CA ASP A 104 -17.05 2.20 -1.77
C ASP A 104 -16.22 2.02 -0.49
N GLN A 105 -15.29 1.09 -0.47
CA GLN A 105 -14.40 0.87 0.68
C GLN A 105 -13.26 1.90 0.75
N LEU A 106 -13.02 2.62 -0.33
CA LEU A 106 -12.02 3.68 -0.39
C LEU A 106 -12.61 5.03 0.05
N PRO A 107 -11.81 5.90 0.66
CA PRO A 107 -12.21 7.29 0.94
C PRO A 107 -12.41 8.08 -0.36
N PRO A 108 -13.02 9.29 -0.29
CA PRO A 108 -13.32 10.12 -1.45
C PRO A 108 -12.12 10.42 -2.35
N ALA A 109 -10.91 10.51 -1.77
CA ALA A 109 -9.67 10.67 -2.51
C ALA A 109 -8.50 9.92 -1.85
N VAL A 110 -7.62 9.34 -2.67
CA VAL A 110 -6.42 8.61 -2.25
C VAL A 110 -5.25 9.01 -3.14
N LEU A 111 -4.15 9.46 -2.55
CA LEU A 111 -2.89 9.70 -3.25
C LEU A 111 -1.94 8.52 -3.00
N ILE A 112 -1.48 7.90 -4.08
CA ILE A 112 -0.65 6.69 -4.05
C ILE A 112 0.72 7.03 -4.64
N ARG A 113 1.76 6.57 -3.97
CA ARG A 113 3.16 6.72 -4.40
C ARG A 113 3.47 5.74 -5.54
N PRO A 114 4.51 6.03 -6.34
CA PRO A 114 4.97 5.12 -7.41
C PRO A 114 5.29 3.69 -6.93
N ASP A 115 5.71 3.52 -5.67
CA ASP A 115 5.99 2.22 -5.07
C ASP A 115 4.73 1.46 -4.58
N GLY A 116 3.54 2.04 -4.81
CA GLY A 116 2.25 1.44 -4.46
C GLY A 116 1.81 1.65 -3.01
N TYR A 117 2.48 2.50 -2.23
CA TYR A 117 2.05 2.84 -0.88
C TYR A 117 1.16 4.09 -0.87
N VAL A 118 0.17 4.10 0.00
CA VAL A 118 -0.72 5.24 0.18
C VAL A 118 0.02 6.36 0.90
N ALA A 119 0.22 7.47 0.21
CA ALA A 119 0.82 8.69 0.74
C ALA A 119 -0.15 9.47 1.60
N TRP A 120 -1.41 9.58 1.13
CA TRP A 120 -2.46 10.31 1.79
C TRP A 120 -3.83 9.77 1.35
N ALA A 121 -4.83 9.91 2.23
CA ALA A 121 -6.21 9.55 1.96
C ALA A 121 -7.14 10.42 2.79
N GLY A 122 -8.20 10.96 2.18
CA GLY A 122 -9.13 11.89 2.84
C GLY A 122 -10.19 12.47 1.89
N GLU A 123 -10.63 13.68 2.20
CA GLU A 123 -11.67 14.37 1.46
C GLU A 123 -11.14 15.05 0.19
N ALA A 124 -11.98 15.14 -0.84
CA ALA A 124 -11.60 15.74 -2.12
C ALA A 124 -11.12 17.19 -2.02
N ALA A 125 -11.64 17.96 -1.06
CA ALA A 125 -11.23 19.34 -0.80
C ALA A 125 -9.78 19.47 -0.34
N GLU A 126 -9.21 18.44 0.29
CA GLU A 126 -7.86 18.45 0.85
C GLU A 126 -6.79 17.97 -0.15
N VAL A 127 -7.18 17.45 -1.31
CA VAL A 127 -6.28 16.86 -2.32
C VAL A 127 -5.15 17.81 -2.71
N ARG A 128 -5.45 19.09 -2.96
CA ARG A 128 -4.42 20.07 -3.37
C ARG A 128 -3.35 20.29 -2.29
N ALA A 129 -3.73 20.26 -1.03
CA ALA A 129 -2.80 20.38 0.09
C ALA A 129 -1.94 19.11 0.22
N ALA A 130 -2.56 17.93 0.10
CA ALA A 130 -1.86 16.65 0.13
C ALA A 130 -0.84 16.54 -1.02
N VAL A 131 -1.22 16.89 -2.23
CA VAL A 131 -0.33 16.88 -3.40
C VAL A 131 0.85 17.82 -3.21
N ARG A 132 0.65 19.04 -2.71
CA ARG A 132 1.76 19.96 -2.40
C ARG A 132 2.73 19.39 -1.39
N ASN A 133 2.23 18.73 -0.37
CA ASN A 133 3.05 18.14 0.69
C ASN A 133 3.90 16.96 0.21
N TRP A 134 3.39 16.16 -0.72
CA TRP A 134 4.05 14.95 -1.20
C TRP A 134 4.83 15.11 -2.50
N CYS A 135 4.32 15.91 -3.42
CA CYS A 135 4.87 16.08 -4.76
C CYS A 135 5.50 17.48 -4.97
N GLY A 136 5.48 18.33 -3.95
CA GLY A 136 5.96 19.70 -4.04
C GLY A 136 5.00 20.63 -4.78
N SER A 137 5.30 21.92 -4.76
CA SER A 137 4.65 22.92 -5.62
C SER A 137 5.20 22.72 -7.02
N ALA A 138 4.38 22.30 -7.98
CA ALA A 138 4.75 22.45 -9.38
C ALA A 138 4.82 23.97 -9.63
N GLU A 139 6.01 24.51 -9.76
CA GLU A 139 6.18 25.78 -10.42
C GLU A 139 5.61 25.61 -11.82
N LEU A 140 4.56 26.35 -12.12
CA LEU A 140 4.10 26.52 -13.49
C LEU A 140 5.32 27.02 -14.28
N ALA A 141 5.87 26.15 -15.11
CA ALA A 141 6.84 26.56 -16.10
C ALA A 141 6.11 27.51 -17.04
N ASN A 142 6.09 28.78 -16.71
CA ASN A 142 5.74 29.85 -17.59
C ASN A 142 6.86 29.90 -18.65
N SER A 143 6.70 29.15 -19.72
CA SER A 143 7.51 29.37 -20.92
C SER A 143 7.04 30.69 -21.51
N PRO A 144 7.89 31.73 -21.54
CA PRO A 144 7.57 32.91 -22.32
C PRO A 144 7.59 32.52 -23.78
N GLN A 145 6.45 32.67 -24.43
CA GLN A 145 6.37 32.69 -25.89
C GLN A 145 7.13 33.94 -26.38
N GLN A 146 8.19 33.72 -27.11
CA GLN A 146 8.72 34.67 -28.08
C GLN A 146 8.51 34.11 -29.48
#